data_101d9d2c5b9e4e5d94de5198b52b874e
#
_entry.id   101d9d2c5b9e4e5d94de5198b52b874e
#
_cell.length_a   1.000
_cell.length_b   1.000
_cell.length_c   1.000
_cell.angle_alpha   90.00
_cell.angle_beta   90.00
_cell.angle_gamma   90.00
#
_symmetry.space_group_name_H-M   'P 1'
#
loop_
_entity.id
_entity.type
_entity.pdbx_description
1 polymer ?
#
loop_
_entity_poly.entity_id
_entity_poly.type
_entity_poly.pdbx_seq_one_letter_code
_entity_poly.pdbx_strand_id
1 'polypeptide(L)'
;MQAIDRLTSTLGNTMNNLMPMENTTNWVLQGKGGVGKSFVASILAQYLIERGYHPACGDTDPVNSTFYQIKDLDVQLIKIAENGIVVQRLFDPLFESILLSDTVSVVDNGASTFLPFAQFIKSNYILQTMEQYNKQVLIHCVVTGGQAKDDTAAGLISLIDLVKDSGSGAKIVVWLNEFWGTPTFDGKTLGETTWFQEAQDVIQGIVTIIQRTGDDFITDIRLMTERHMTYREVKLSTDFGIIPKSRIFNVFNDVYRQLDKTFESNQ
;
A
#
# COMPACT_ATOMS: atom_id res chain seq x y z
N MET A 1 -25.60 -14.06 21.32
CA MET A 1 -24.55 -13.85 22.30
C MET A 1 -23.32 -14.70 21.99
N GLN A 2 -23.39 -16.03 21.88
CA GLN A 2 -22.24 -16.92 21.59
C GLN A 2 -21.51 -16.70 20.25
N ALA A 3 -22.15 -16.17 19.22
CA ALA A 3 -21.51 -15.88 17.92
C ALA A 3 -20.68 -14.58 17.96
N ILE A 4 -21.09 -13.60 18.76
CA ILE A 4 -20.38 -12.33 18.94
C ILE A 4 -19.13 -12.57 19.80
N ASP A 5 -19.23 -13.42 20.84
CA ASP A 5 -18.08 -13.76 21.70
C ASP A 5 -17.00 -14.57 20.94
N ARG A 6 -17.39 -15.40 19.97
CA ARG A 6 -16.42 -16.10 19.10
C ARG A 6 -15.73 -15.17 18.12
N LEU A 7 -16.41 -14.17 17.58
CA LEU A 7 -15.82 -13.18 16.67
C LEU A 7 -14.81 -12.29 17.43
N THR A 8 -15.16 -11.84 18.63
CA THR A 8 -14.27 -11.02 19.45
C THR A 8 -13.04 -11.78 19.96
N SER A 9 -13.19 -13.07 20.30
CA SER A 9 -12.04 -13.91 20.71
C SER A 9 -11.10 -14.24 19.56
N THR A 10 -11.63 -14.42 18.33
CA THR A 10 -10.81 -14.67 17.14
C THR A 10 -10.04 -13.40 16.72
N LEU A 11 -10.67 -12.22 16.78
CA LEU A 11 -10.02 -10.94 16.51
C LEU A 11 -8.94 -10.62 17.56
N GLY A 12 -9.20 -10.89 18.84
CA GLY A 12 -8.24 -10.67 19.92
C GLY A 12 -6.99 -11.54 19.79
N ASN A 13 -7.12 -12.81 19.37
CA ASN A 13 -5.98 -13.70 19.18
C ASN A 13 -5.14 -13.33 17.93
N THR A 14 -5.76 -12.81 16.88
CA THR A 14 -5.03 -12.39 15.68
C THR A 14 -4.18 -11.14 15.93
N MET A 15 -4.66 -10.21 16.75
CA MET A 15 -3.92 -8.98 17.08
C MET A 15 -2.65 -9.23 17.90
N ASN A 16 -2.59 -10.28 18.70
CA ASN A 16 -1.43 -10.59 19.56
C ASN A 16 -0.21 -11.13 18.78
N ASN A 17 -0.38 -11.51 17.51
CA ASN A 17 0.67 -12.09 16.68
C ASN A 17 1.14 -11.19 15.54
N LEU A 18 0.62 -9.98 15.44
CA LEU A 18 1.05 -9.03 14.40
C LEU A 18 2.28 -8.25 14.87
N MET A 19 3.17 -7.93 13.94
CA MET A 19 4.28 -7.02 14.21
C MET A 19 3.71 -5.64 14.59
N PRO A 20 4.32 -4.96 15.56
CA PRO A 20 3.94 -3.60 15.92
C PRO A 20 4.08 -2.67 14.71
N MET A 21 3.06 -1.83 14.47
CA MET A 21 3.09 -0.85 13.35
C MET A 21 3.46 0.56 13.82
N GLU A 22 3.61 0.78 15.11
CA GLU A 22 4.20 2.01 15.64
C GLU A 22 5.61 2.19 15.07
N ASN A 23 5.99 3.42 14.80
CA ASN A 23 7.27 3.73 14.16
C ASN A 23 7.45 3.14 12.74
N THR A 24 6.37 2.68 12.10
CA THR A 24 6.41 2.16 10.73
C THR A 24 5.90 3.21 9.75
N THR A 25 6.64 3.42 8.67
CA THR A 25 6.18 4.23 7.54
C THR A 25 5.97 3.35 6.31
N ASN A 26 4.82 3.51 5.69
CA ASN A 26 4.38 2.73 4.54
C ASN A 26 4.36 3.65 3.30
N TRP A 27 5.20 3.38 2.31
CA TRP A 27 5.29 4.18 1.09
C TRP A 27 4.77 3.39 -0.11
N VAL A 28 3.69 3.85 -0.71
CA VAL A 28 3.15 3.22 -1.93
C VAL A 28 3.87 3.82 -3.15
N LEU A 29 4.73 3.05 -3.78
CA LEU A 29 5.63 3.48 -4.85
C LEU A 29 5.46 2.64 -6.10
N GLN A 30 5.23 3.28 -7.25
CA GLN A 30 5.29 2.67 -8.57
C GLN A 30 5.30 3.76 -9.64
N GLY A 31 6.22 3.63 -10.60
CA GLY A 31 6.38 4.61 -11.69
C GLY A 31 5.27 4.59 -12.75
N LYS A 32 4.46 3.53 -12.80
CA LYS A 32 3.36 3.44 -13.75
C LYS A 32 2.09 4.06 -13.21
N GLY A 33 1.46 4.94 -13.99
CA GLY A 33 0.16 5.52 -13.69
C GLY A 33 -0.99 4.51 -13.88
N GLY A 34 -2.09 4.67 -13.12
CA GLY A 34 -3.32 3.90 -13.30
C GLY A 34 -3.28 2.44 -12.83
N VAL A 35 -2.24 2.00 -12.11
CA VAL A 35 -2.08 0.59 -11.67
C VAL A 35 -2.71 0.28 -10.31
N GLY A 36 -3.30 1.28 -9.63
CA GLY A 36 -4.02 1.09 -8.37
C GLY A 36 -3.25 1.52 -7.11
N LYS A 37 -2.23 2.36 -7.21
CA LYS A 37 -1.47 2.87 -6.04
C LYS A 37 -2.36 3.48 -4.96
N SER A 38 -3.16 4.48 -5.32
CA SER A 38 -4.05 5.16 -4.37
C SER A 38 -5.12 4.22 -3.78
N PHE A 39 -5.55 3.22 -4.54
CA PHE A 39 -6.44 2.18 -4.03
C PHE A 39 -5.73 1.31 -2.99
N VAL A 40 -4.48 0.91 -3.24
CA VAL A 40 -3.64 0.19 -2.27
C VAL A 40 -3.40 1.03 -1.02
N ALA A 41 -3.04 2.32 -1.16
CA ALA A 41 -2.87 3.23 -0.02
C ALA A 41 -4.15 3.33 0.82
N SER A 42 -5.31 3.46 0.17
CA SER A 42 -6.61 3.48 0.83
C SER A 42 -6.93 2.18 1.58
N ILE A 43 -6.69 1.01 0.96
CA ILE A 43 -6.91 -0.28 1.64
C ILE A 43 -6.00 -0.41 2.85
N LEU A 44 -4.73 -0.05 2.72
CA LEU A 44 -3.75 -0.16 3.79
C LEU A 44 -4.09 0.76 4.96
N ALA A 45 -4.48 2.02 4.71
CA ALA A 45 -4.92 2.94 5.75
C ALA A 45 -6.15 2.40 6.50
N GLN A 46 -7.15 1.90 5.76
CA GLN A 46 -8.34 1.27 6.35
C GLN A 46 -8.01 0.00 7.13
N TYR A 47 -7.08 -0.83 6.65
CA TYR A 47 -6.59 -2.00 7.36
C TYR A 47 -5.97 -1.60 8.71
N LEU A 48 -5.09 -0.60 8.73
CA LEU A 48 -4.47 -0.12 9.96
C LEU A 48 -5.51 0.41 10.95
N ILE A 49 -6.52 1.14 10.48
CA ILE A 49 -7.63 1.61 11.32
C ILE A 49 -8.42 0.42 11.91
N GLU A 50 -8.72 -0.61 11.13
CA GLU A 50 -9.41 -1.83 11.61
C GLU A 50 -8.55 -2.63 12.60
N ARG A 51 -7.23 -2.42 12.63
CA ARG A 51 -6.29 -3.00 13.62
C ARG A 51 -6.01 -2.08 14.80
N GLY A 52 -6.77 -0.98 14.93
CA GLY A 52 -6.71 -0.06 16.07
C GLY A 52 -5.63 1.01 15.97
N TYR A 53 -4.95 1.15 14.84
CA TYR A 53 -3.99 2.23 14.61
C TYR A 53 -4.69 3.49 14.08
N HIS A 54 -4.00 4.62 14.21
CA HIS A 54 -4.42 5.91 13.64
C HIS A 54 -3.35 6.40 12.66
N PRO A 55 -3.34 5.89 11.40
CA PRO A 55 -2.28 6.21 10.47
C PRO A 55 -2.29 7.69 10.08
N ALA A 56 -1.13 8.33 10.09
CA ALA A 56 -0.94 9.61 9.43
C ALA A 56 -0.87 9.38 7.91
N CYS A 57 -1.90 9.85 7.19
CA CYS A 57 -2.03 9.62 5.75
C CYS A 57 -1.57 10.84 4.95
N GLY A 58 -0.74 10.62 3.93
CA GLY A 58 -0.24 11.67 3.05
C GLY A 58 -0.35 11.30 1.57
N ASP A 59 -0.68 12.28 0.73
CA ASP A 59 -0.73 12.16 -0.72
C ASP A 59 0.26 13.14 -1.34
N THR A 60 1.24 12.63 -2.09
CA THR A 60 2.27 13.41 -2.76
C THR A 60 2.05 13.49 -4.27
N ASP A 61 0.93 12.98 -4.83
CA ASP A 61 0.69 13.08 -6.27
C ASP A 61 0.30 14.52 -6.66
N PRO A 62 1.16 15.26 -7.38
CA PRO A 62 0.87 16.64 -7.73
C PRO A 62 -0.18 16.78 -8.84
N VAL A 63 -0.57 15.68 -9.48
CA VAL A 63 -1.47 15.68 -10.65
C VAL A 63 -2.82 15.09 -10.31
N ASN A 64 -2.83 13.92 -9.64
CA ASN A 64 -4.05 13.16 -9.35
C ASN A 64 -4.08 12.75 -7.88
N SER A 65 -4.38 13.68 -6.98
CA SER A 65 -4.46 13.46 -5.53
C SER A 65 -5.69 12.62 -5.16
N THR A 66 -5.78 11.38 -5.67
CA THR A 66 -6.94 10.50 -5.49
C THR A 66 -7.08 10.06 -4.04
N PHE A 67 -5.97 9.77 -3.37
CA PHE A 67 -5.97 9.37 -1.97
C PHE A 67 -6.45 10.52 -1.05
N TYR A 68 -6.01 11.75 -1.32
CA TYR A 68 -6.44 12.97 -0.60
C TYR A 68 -7.96 13.21 -0.68
N GLN A 69 -8.63 12.72 -1.72
CA GLN A 69 -10.08 12.92 -1.89
C GLN A 69 -10.91 12.05 -0.93
N ILE A 70 -10.33 11.02 -0.30
CA ILE A 70 -11.01 10.12 0.65
C ILE A 70 -11.05 10.79 2.03
N LYS A 71 -12.13 11.53 2.28
CA LYS A 71 -12.25 12.39 3.47
C LYS A 71 -12.27 11.65 4.81
N ASP A 72 -12.80 10.43 4.82
CA ASP A 72 -12.87 9.59 6.02
C ASP A 72 -11.47 9.15 6.53
N LEU A 73 -10.42 9.30 5.72
CA LEU A 73 -9.04 8.94 6.07
C LEU A 73 -8.17 10.14 6.50
N ASP A 74 -8.71 11.36 6.52
CA ASP A 74 -7.99 12.59 6.90
C ASP A 74 -6.62 12.74 6.23
N VAL A 75 -6.56 12.44 4.93
CA VAL A 75 -5.31 12.46 4.16
C VAL A 75 -4.83 13.89 3.97
N GLN A 76 -3.56 14.13 4.23
CA GLN A 76 -2.91 15.43 4.02
C GLN A 76 -2.32 15.50 2.62
N LEU A 77 -2.61 16.59 1.89
CA LEU A 77 -1.96 16.86 0.61
C LEU A 77 -0.56 17.43 0.84
N ILE A 78 0.47 16.71 0.40
CA ILE A 78 1.87 17.08 0.60
C ILE A 78 2.40 17.70 -0.69
N LYS A 79 2.70 18.99 -0.64
CA LYS A 79 3.22 19.72 -1.80
C LYS A 79 4.68 19.38 -2.02
N ILE A 80 4.99 18.69 -3.12
CA ILE A 80 6.35 18.30 -3.53
C ILE A 80 6.74 18.86 -4.90
N ALA A 81 5.89 19.68 -5.50
CA ALA A 81 6.14 20.27 -6.83
C ALA A 81 5.88 21.77 -6.84
N GLU A 82 6.66 22.48 -7.65
CA GLU A 82 6.50 23.88 -7.99
C GLU A 82 6.41 24.01 -9.51
N ASN A 83 5.41 24.76 -9.99
CA ASN A 83 5.15 24.93 -11.43
C ASN A 83 5.11 23.58 -12.21
N GLY A 84 4.55 22.53 -11.61
CA GLY A 84 4.44 21.19 -12.21
C GLY A 84 5.75 20.38 -12.22
N ILE A 85 6.82 20.89 -11.63
CA ILE A 85 8.11 20.20 -11.53
C ILE A 85 8.34 19.76 -10.09
N VAL A 86 8.68 18.48 -9.89
CA VAL A 86 9.02 17.95 -8.56
C VAL A 86 10.33 18.59 -8.08
N VAL A 87 10.28 19.14 -6.87
CA VAL A 87 11.43 19.80 -6.22
C VAL A 87 11.87 18.94 -5.03
N GLN A 88 13.02 18.30 -5.14
CA GLN A 88 13.49 17.29 -4.17
C GLN A 88 13.51 17.79 -2.72
N ARG A 89 13.96 19.04 -2.46
CA ARG A 89 13.97 19.61 -1.10
C ARG A 89 12.59 19.72 -0.46
N LEU A 90 11.51 19.66 -1.22
CA LEU A 90 10.16 19.64 -0.68
C LEU A 90 9.76 18.28 -0.05
N PHE A 91 10.61 17.27 -0.19
CA PHE A 91 10.48 16.03 0.58
C PHE A 91 10.98 16.16 2.02
N ASP A 92 11.87 17.12 2.32
CA ASP A 92 12.45 17.28 3.66
C ASP A 92 11.37 17.35 4.75
N PRO A 93 10.32 18.22 4.66
CA PRO A 93 9.30 18.29 5.71
C PRO A 93 8.52 16.97 5.91
N LEU A 94 8.31 16.20 4.84
CA LEU A 94 7.65 14.89 4.92
C LEU A 94 8.51 13.93 5.75
N PHE A 95 9.78 13.79 5.40
CA PHE A 95 10.69 12.89 6.09
C PHE A 95 10.95 13.32 7.54
N GLU A 96 11.11 14.61 7.80
CA GLU A 96 11.23 15.15 9.16
C GLU A 96 10.00 14.83 10.01
N SER A 97 8.79 14.99 9.45
CA SER A 97 7.56 14.67 10.17
C SER A 97 7.46 13.18 10.53
N ILE A 98 7.90 12.29 9.62
CA ILE A 98 7.93 10.85 9.86
C ILE A 98 8.97 10.50 10.93
N LEU A 99 10.17 11.09 10.86
CA LEU A 99 11.25 10.84 11.81
C LEU A 99 10.89 11.25 13.24
N LEU A 100 10.14 12.34 13.40
CA LEU A 100 9.76 12.92 14.69
C LEU A 100 8.46 12.34 15.29
N SER A 101 7.72 11.50 14.56
CA SER A 101 6.45 10.93 15.01
C SER A 101 6.54 9.43 15.20
N ASP A 102 6.03 8.91 16.30
CA ASP A 102 5.91 7.45 16.53
C ASP A 102 4.66 6.85 15.86
N THR A 103 3.85 7.69 15.21
CA THR A 103 2.62 7.28 14.54
C THR A 103 2.94 6.52 13.26
N VAL A 104 2.24 5.40 13.03
CA VAL A 104 2.29 4.72 11.72
C VAL A 104 1.85 5.67 10.61
N SER A 105 2.53 5.65 9.48
CA SER A 105 2.15 6.51 8.34
C SER A 105 1.90 5.72 7.05
N VAL A 106 1.06 6.27 6.19
CA VAL A 106 0.79 5.78 4.83
C VAL A 106 0.95 6.94 3.86
N VAL A 107 1.91 6.82 2.94
CA VAL A 107 2.19 7.86 1.94
C VAL A 107 1.94 7.31 0.54
N ASP A 108 0.97 7.88 -0.17
CA ASP A 108 0.72 7.60 -1.58
C ASP A 108 1.57 8.52 -2.46
N ASN A 109 2.30 7.92 -3.40
CA ASN A 109 3.17 8.67 -4.31
C ASN A 109 2.65 8.59 -5.75
N GLY A 110 2.59 9.72 -6.41
CA GLY A 110 2.25 9.81 -7.83
C GLY A 110 3.26 9.08 -8.71
N ALA A 111 2.81 8.64 -9.90
CA ALA A 111 3.71 7.99 -10.86
C ALA A 111 4.87 8.93 -11.29
N SER A 112 4.59 10.22 -11.46
CA SER A 112 5.59 11.24 -11.84
C SER A 112 6.62 11.49 -10.73
N THR A 113 6.30 11.16 -9.49
CA THR A 113 7.18 11.36 -8.34
C THR A 113 8.08 10.17 -8.05
N PHE A 114 7.84 9.02 -8.69
CA PHE A 114 8.59 7.77 -8.43
C PHE A 114 10.11 7.93 -8.57
N LEU A 115 10.58 8.40 -9.72
CA LEU A 115 12.01 8.56 -9.94
C LEU A 115 12.63 9.65 -9.06
N PRO A 116 12.06 10.87 -8.95
CA PRO A 116 12.57 11.89 -8.02
C PRO A 116 12.61 11.43 -6.56
N PHE A 117 11.59 10.69 -6.11
CA PHE A 117 11.51 10.16 -4.75
C PHE A 117 12.58 9.09 -4.49
N ALA A 118 12.72 8.11 -5.40
CA ALA A 118 13.75 7.07 -5.30
C ALA A 118 15.16 7.68 -5.33
N GLN A 119 15.39 8.68 -6.18
CA GLN A 119 16.67 9.40 -6.23
C GLN A 119 16.93 10.17 -4.94
N PHE A 120 15.92 10.85 -4.38
CA PHE A 120 16.04 11.55 -3.10
C PHE A 120 16.40 10.59 -1.97
N ILE A 121 15.70 9.45 -1.89
CA ILE A 121 15.98 8.39 -0.91
C ILE A 121 17.44 7.95 -1.00
N LYS A 122 17.94 7.66 -2.21
CA LYS A 122 19.30 7.17 -2.44
C LYS A 122 20.34 8.24 -2.11
N SER A 123 20.17 9.47 -2.64
CA SER A 123 21.15 10.54 -2.52
C SER A 123 21.29 11.11 -1.11
N ASN A 124 20.24 11.01 -0.29
CA ASN A 124 20.20 11.53 1.06
C ASN A 124 20.24 10.44 2.14
N TYR A 125 20.52 9.18 1.76
CA TYR A 125 20.61 8.03 2.68
C TYR A 125 19.38 7.89 3.59
N ILE A 126 18.18 8.15 3.03
CA ILE A 126 16.94 8.24 3.83
C ILE A 126 16.63 6.91 4.53
N LEU A 127 16.80 5.75 3.87
CA LEU A 127 16.52 4.45 4.48
C LEU A 127 17.42 4.17 5.69
N GLN A 128 18.71 4.53 5.60
CA GLN A 128 19.66 4.41 6.70
C GLN A 128 19.31 5.40 7.82
N THR A 129 18.90 6.62 7.48
CA THR A 129 18.47 7.62 8.46
C THR A 129 17.20 7.15 9.19
N MET A 130 16.22 6.60 8.47
CA MET A 130 15.02 6.00 9.09
C MET A 130 15.39 4.94 10.12
N GLU A 131 16.29 4.01 9.76
CA GLU A 131 16.75 2.96 10.67
C GLU A 131 17.46 3.51 11.92
N GLN A 132 18.32 4.53 11.76
CA GLN A 132 18.99 5.21 12.88
C GLN A 132 18.01 5.84 13.88
N TYR A 133 16.83 6.28 13.39
CA TYR A 133 15.74 6.82 14.20
C TYR A 133 14.72 5.74 14.63
N ASN A 134 15.08 4.44 14.51
CA ASN A 134 14.22 3.30 14.82
C ASN A 134 12.89 3.30 14.07
N LYS A 135 12.90 3.83 12.82
CA LYS A 135 11.73 3.77 11.93
C LYS A 135 11.83 2.55 11.01
N GLN A 136 10.78 1.76 10.99
CA GLN A 136 10.63 0.69 10.02
C GLN A 136 10.06 1.26 8.72
N VAL A 137 10.65 0.90 7.60
CA VAL A 137 10.17 1.31 6.28
C VAL A 137 9.62 0.11 5.53
N LEU A 138 8.35 0.19 5.12
CA LEU A 138 7.69 -0.75 4.23
C LEU A 138 7.35 -0.06 2.92
N ILE A 139 7.93 -0.54 1.83
CA ILE A 139 7.65 -0.04 0.48
C ILE A 139 6.62 -0.95 -0.17
N HIS A 140 5.44 -0.40 -0.48
CA HIS A 140 4.36 -1.11 -1.14
C HIS A 140 4.45 -0.87 -2.65
N CYS A 141 4.79 -1.91 -3.40
CA CYS A 141 4.96 -1.84 -4.85
C CYS A 141 3.86 -2.61 -5.57
N VAL A 142 3.15 -1.95 -6.49
CA VAL A 142 2.08 -2.58 -7.27
C VAL A 142 2.63 -3.17 -8.55
N VAL A 143 2.37 -4.45 -8.78
CA VAL A 143 2.65 -5.18 -10.02
C VAL A 143 1.33 -5.64 -10.61
N THR A 144 1.13 -5.45 -11.90
CA THR A 144 -0.15 -5.79 -12.56
C THR A 144 0.07 -6.57 -13.85
N GLY A 145 -0.97 -7.25 -14.32
CA GLY A 145 -1.00 -7.88 -15.63
C GLY A 145 -1.26 -6.90 -16.78
N GLY A 146 -1.54 -7.42 -17.96
CA GLY A 146 -1.86 -6.65 -19.15
C GLY A 146 -0.70 -5.78 -19.66
N GLN A 147 -1.03 -4.63 -20.25
CA GLN A 147 -0.04 -3.75 -20.91
C GLN A 147 1.00 -3.13 -19.95
N ALA A 148 0.66 -2.98 -18.67
CA ALA A 148 1.55 -2.36 -17.69
C ALA A 148 2.46 -3.37 -16.97
N LYS A 149 2.39 -4.66 -17.32
CA LYS A 149 3.10 -5.74 -16.64
C LYS A 149 4.61 -5.49 -16.55
N ASP A 150 5.25 -5.28 -17.70
CA ASP A 150 6.69 -5.13 -17.76
C ASP A 150 7.19 -3.83 -17.11
N ASP A 151 6.43 -2.73 -17.28
CA ASP A 151 6.73 -1.45 -16.62
C ASP A 151 6.64 -1.59 -15.08
N THR A 152 5.63 -2.29 -14.59
CA THR A 152 5.45 -2.49 -13.14
C THR A 152 6.48 -3.46 -12.55
N ALA A 153 6.88 -4.47 -13.29
CA ALA A 153 7.98 -5.37 -12.90
C ALA A 153 9.32 -4.62 -12.84
N ALA A 154 9.62 -3.79 -13.86
CA ALA A 154 10.82 -2.95 -13.85
C ALA A 154 10.84 -1.98 -12.66
N GLY A 155 9.68 -1.40 -12.31
CA GLY A 155 9.54 -0.58 -11.09
C GLY A 155 9.87 -1.36 -9.82
N LEU A 156 9.37 -2.59 -9.69
CA LEU A 156 9.68 -3.46 -8.54
C LEU A 156 11.17 -3.79 -8.48
N ILE A 157 11.80 -4.15 -9.59
CA ILE A 157 13.26 -4.43 -9.65
C ILE A 157 14.04 -3.21 -9.19
N SER A 158 13.69 -2.01 -9.66
CA SER A 158 14.36 -0.76 -9.24
C SER A 158 14.24 -0.50 -7.74
N LEU A 159 13.11 -0.86 -7.12
CA LEU A 159 12.92 -0.74 -5.66
C LEU A 159 13.69 -1.82 -4.89
N ILE A 160 13.78 -3.04 -5.42
CA ILE A 160 14.62 -4.12 -4.85
C ILE A 160 16.08 -3.67 -4.81
N ASP A 161 16.59 -3.13 -5.93
CA ASP A 161 17.96 -2.61 -6.00
C ASP A 161 18.17 -1.46 -5.02
N LEU A 162 17.22 -0.52 -4.93
CA LEU A 162 17.28 0.60 -3.98
C LEU A 162 17.41 0.12 -2.53
N VAL A 163 16.59 -0.86 -2.13
CA VAL A 163 16.60 -1.40 -0.76
C VAL A 163 17.89 -2.19 -0.50
N LYS A 164 18.31 -3.06 -1.43
CA LYS A 164 19.54 -3.84 -1.30
C LYS A 164 20.77 -2.94 -1.22
N ASP A 165 20.90 -1.97 -2.13
CA ASP A 165 22.00 -1.01 -2.15
C ASP A 165 22.09 -0.19 -0.85
N SER A 166 20.97 0.05 -0.19
CA SER A 166 20.95 0.82 1.06
C SER A 166 21.57 0.08 2.24
N GLY A 167 21.54 -1.25 2.23
CA GLY A 167 21.96 -2.08 3.37
C GLY A 167 21.12 -1.90 4.62
N SER A 168 19.95 -1.22 4.52
CA SER A 168 19.03 -0.97 5.64
C SER A 168 18.07 -2.13 5.87
N GLY A 169 17.36 -2.10 7.02
CA GLY A 169 16.28 -3.04 7.35
C GLY A 169 14.95 -2.81 6.62
N ALA A 170 14.89 -1.88 5.64
CA ALA A 170 13.67 -1.63 4.86
C ALA A 170 13.21 -2.88 4.10
N LYS A 171 11.90 -3.05 3.94
CA LYS A 171 11.30 -4.21 3.26
C LYS A 171 10.28 -3.75 2.21
N ILE A 172 9.98 -4.66 1.28
CA ILE A 172 9.03 -4.44 0.20
C ILE A 172 7.85 -5.39 0.37
N VAL A 173 6.63 -4.84 0.35
CA VAL A 173 5.38 -5.58 0.21
C VAL A 173 4.94 -5.47 -1.24
N VAL A 174 4.86 -6.60 -1.93
CA VAL A 174 4.44 -6.62 -3.34
C VAL A 174 2.93 -6.80 -3.42
N TRP A 175 2.27 -5.91 -4.16
CA TRP A 175 0.84 -5.99 -4.43
C TRP A 175 0.61 -6.47 -5.86
N LEU A 176 0.11 -7.69 -6.01
CA LEU A 176 -0.33 -8.21 -7.30
C LEU A 176 -1.76 -7.72 -7.56
N ASN A 177 -1.92 -6.74 -8.44
CA ASN A 177 -3.23 -6.27 -8.84
C ASN A 177 -3.67 -6.99 -10.13
N GLU A 178 -4.54 -7.98 -9.98
CA GLU A 178 -5.02 -8.80 -11.09
C GLU A 178 -6.18 -8.17 -11.88
N PHE A 179 -6.47 -6.88 -11.68
CA PHE A 179 -7.57 -6.22 -12.41
C PHE A 179 -7.43 -6.37 -13.93
N TRP A 180 -6.21 -6.34 -14.46
CA TRP A 180 -5.91 -6.55 -15.87
C TRP A 180 -5.37 -7.96 -16.18
N GLY A 181 -5.72 -8.95 -15.35
CA GLY A 181 -5.25 -10.32 -15.42
C GLY A 181 -4.06 -10.58 -14.52
N THR A 182 -3.82 -11.86 -14.25
CA THR A 182 -2.69 -12.33 -13.43
C THR A 182 -1.37 -12.01 -14.14
N PRO A 183 -0.43 -11.31 -13.50
CA PRO A 183 0.88 -11.04 -14.10
C PRO A 183 1.70 -12.35 -14.20
N THR A 184 2.09 -12.71 -15.41
CA THR A 184 2.98 -13.86 -15.68
C THR A 184 4.21 -13.41 -16.45
N PHE A 185 5.36 -13.99 -16.13
CA PHE A 185 6.68 -13.66 -16.68
C PHE A 185 7.26 -14.92 -17.34
N ASP A 186 7.30 -14.97 -18.66
CA ASP A 186 7.71 -16.16 -19.43
C ASP A 186 6.96 -17.43 -18.98
N GLY A 187 5.65 -17.30 -18.77
CA GLY A 187 4.78 -18.39 -18.32
C GLY A 187 4.87 -18.75 -16.83
N LYS A 188 5.70 -18.05 -16.06
CA LYS A 188 5.87 -18.23 -14.61
C LYS A 188 5.10 -17.17 -13.82
N THR A 189 4.66 -17.50 -12.63
CA THR A 189 4.21 -16.52 -11.64
C THR A 189 5.38 -15.67 -11.14
N LEU A 190 5.11 -14.53 -10.51
CA LEU A 190 6.16 -13.67 -9.94
C LEU A 190 7.09 -14.46 -9.00
N GLY A 191 6.50 -15.24 -8.09
CA GLY A 191 7.25 -16.03 -7.10
C GLY A 191 8.17 -17.12 -7.71
N GLU A 192 7.92 -17.54 -8.95
CA GLU A 192 8.72 -18.55 -9.66
C GLU A 192 9.84 -17.92 -10.50
N THR A 193 9.90 -16.60 -10.61
CA THR A 193 10.98 -15.92 -11.34
C THR A 193 12.27 -15.92 -10.52
N THR A 194 13.41 -16.17 -11.18
CA THR A 194 14.71 -16.23 -10.50
C THR A 194 15.06 -14.91 -9.80
N TRP A 195 14.85 -13.78 -10.48
CA TRP A 195 15.17 -12.46 -9.93
C TRP A 195 14.37 -12.12 -8.69
N PHE A 196 13.12 -12.61 -8.59
CA PHE A 196 12.29 -12.42 -7.40
C PHE A 196 12.71 -13.36 -6.26
N GLN A 197 13.08 -14.59 -6.59
CA GLN A 197 13.63 -15.54 -5.61
C GLN A 197 14.94 -15.04 -4.99
N GLU A 198 15.79 -14.39 -5.78
CA GLU A 198 17.05 -13.78 -5.34
C GLU A 198 16.83 -12.50 -4.48
N ALA A 199 15.62 -11.99 -4.42
CA ALA A 199 15.25 -10.78 -3.67
C ALA A 199 14.50 -11.07 -2.36
N GLN A 200 14.33 -12.34 -1.97
CA GLN A 200 13.50 -12.72 -0.81
C GLN A 200 13.97 -12.09 0.50
N ASP A 201 15.24 -11.76 0.62
CA ASP A 201 15.84 -11.09 1.78
C ASP A 201 15.27 -9.68 2.03
N VAL A 202 14.77 -9.00 0.99
CA VAL A 202 14.17 -7.65 1.10
C VAL A 202 12.65 -7.67 0.91
N ILE A 203 12.04 -8.83 0.63
CA ILE A 203 10.58 -8.96 0.47
C ILE A 203 9.94 -9.32 1.80
N GLN A 204 8.98 -8.50 2.24
CA GLN A 204 8.14 -8.77 3.42
C GLN A 204 7.04 -9.78 3.11
N GLY A 205 6.44 -9.69 1.93
CA GLY A 205 5.38 -10.59 1.48
C GLY A 205 4.70 -10.13 0.19
N ILE A 206 3.74 -10.94 -0.23
CA ILE A 206 2.91 -10.68 -1.42
C ILE A 206 1.45 -10.59 -0.99
N VAL A 207 0.77 -9.54 -1.43
CA VAL A 207 -0.68 -9.33 -1.27
C VAL A 207 -1.32 -9.29 -2.65
N THR A 208 -2.34 -10.11 -2.88
CA THR A 208 -3.00 -10.18 -4.18
C THR A 208 -4.41 -9.58 -4.12
N ILE A 209 -4.66 -8.58 -4.97
CA ILE A 209 -6.00 -8.11 -5.29
C ILE A 209 -6.51 -9.00 -6.43
N ILE A 210 -7.23 -10.06 -6.05
CA ILE A 210 -7.63 -11.13 -6.96
C ILE A 210 -8.64 -10.61 -7.98
N GLN A 211 -8.43 -10.93 -9.26
CA GLN A 211 -9.44 -10.73 -10.29
C GLN A 211 -10.67 -11.58 -9.98
N ARG A 212 -11.81 -10.91 -9.86
CA ARG A 212 -13.09 -11.59 -9.64
C ARG A 212 -13.86 -11.66 -10.96
N THR A 213 -14.42 -12.83 -11.21
CA THR A 213 -15.29 -13.04 -12.36
C THR A 213 -16.65 -12.38 -12.11
N GLY A 214 -17.08 -11.55 -13.04
CA GLY A 214 -18.36 -10.85 -13.00
C GLY A 214 -18.20 -9.32 -12.97
N ASP A 215 -18.95 -8.66 -13.83
CA ASP A 215 -18.95 -7.19 -13.99
C ASP A 215 -19.42 -6.47 -12.70
N ASP A 216 -20.16 -7.19 -11.85
CA ASP A 216 -20.71 -6.66 -10.60
C ASP A 216 -19.63 -6.23 -9.59
N PHE A 217 -18.60 -7.05 -9.39
CA PHE A 217 -17.51 -6.70 -8.45
C PHE A 217 -16.73 -5.49 -8.92
N ILE A 218 -16.42 -5.44 -10.21
CA ILE A 218 -15.72 -4.31 -10.84
C ILE A 218 -16.56 -3.04 -10.71
N THR A 219 -17.85 -3.14 -10.97
CA THR A 219 -18.79 -2.02 -10.89
C THR A 219 -18.91 -1.48 -9.47
N ASP A 220 -19.03 -2.37 -8.46
CA ASP A 220 -19.18 -1.96 -7.06
C ASP A 220 -17.90 -1.29 -6.51
N ILE A 221 -16.72 -1.89 -6.77
CA ILE A 221 -15.43 -1.30 -6.37
C ILE A 221 -15.21 0.03 -7.08
N ARG A 222 -15.51 0.11 -8.40
CA ARG A 222 -15.41 1.35 -9.16
C ARG A 222 -16.31 2.43 -8.58
N LEU A 223 -17.58 2.12 -8.30
CA LEU A 223 -18.52 3.07 -7.72
C LEU A 223 -18.03 3.60 -6.35
N MET A 224 -17.50 2.72 -5.50
CA MET A 224 -16.91 3.09 -4.22
C MET A 224 -15.71 4.04 -4.42
N THR A 225 -14.80 3.71 -5.34
CA THR A 225 -13.59 4.50 -5.59
C THR A 225 -13.88 5.83 -6.28
N GLU A 226 -14.81 5.88 -7.24
CA GLU A 226 -15.25 7.11 -7.90
C GLU A 226 -15.93 8.09 -6.94
N ARG A 227 -16.57 7.55 -5.90
CA ARG A 227 -17.18 8.35 -4.82
C ARG A 227 -16.22 8.67 -3.67
N HIS A 228 -14.96 8.25 -3.78
CA HIS A 228 -13.92 8.44 -2.76
C HIS A 228 -14.34 7.94 -1.37
N MET A 229 -15.08 6.82 -1.32
CA MET A 229 -15.60 6.26 -0.08
C MET A 229 -14.68 5.17 0.47
N THR A 230 -14.58 5.13 1.80
CA THR A 230 -14.04 3.98 2.52
C THR A 230 -15.05 2.83 2.56
N TYR A 231 -14.56 1.62 2.82
CA TYR A 231 -15.45 0.47 3.06
C TYR A 231 -16.36 0.72 4.28
N ARG A 232 -15.88 1.43 5.30
CA ARG A 232 -16.70 1.81 6.48
C ARG A 232 -17.89 2.68 6.07
N GLU A 233 -17.67 3.67 5.23
CA GLU A 233 -18.74 4.53 4.70
C GLU A 233 -19.72 3.73 3.83
N VAL A 234 -19.23 2.82 2.99
CA VAL A 234 -20.08 1.92 2.18
C VAL A 234 -20.99 1.09 3.07
N LYS A 235 -20.48 0.54 4.18
CA LYS A 235 -21.32 -0.22 5.14
C LYS A 235 -22.53 0.59 5.65
N LEU A 236 -22.33 1.87 5.89
CA LEU A 236 -23.33 2.78 6.45
C LEU A 236 -24.21 3.47 5.39
N SER A 237 -23.74 3.54 4.15
CA SER A 237 -24.43 4.23 3.05
C SER A 237 -25.74 3.55 2.66
N THR A 238 -26.73 4.31 2.28
CA THR A 238 -27.98 3.84 1.66
C THR A 238 -27.86 3.64 0.15
N ASP A 239 -26.77 4.14 -0.47
CA ASP A 239 -26.53 4.07 -1.92
C ASP A 239 -26.10 2.69 -2.39
N PHE A 240 -25.65 1.84 -1.46
CA PHE A 240 -25.27 0.48 -1.73
C PHE A 240 -26.28 -0.50 -1.12
N GLY A 241 -26.84 -1.39 -1.94
CA GLY A 241 -27.66 -2.47 -1.48
C GLY A 241 -26.87 -3.54 -0.68
N ILE A 242 -27.59 -4.49 -0.09
CA ILE A 242 -26.96 -5.56 0.73
C ILE A 242 -25.94 -6.38 -0.06
N ILE A 243 -26.26 -6.75 -1.31
CA ILE A 243 -25.38 -7.59 -2.15
C ILE A 243 -24.11 -6.85 -2.57
N PRO A 244 -24.15 -5.60 -3.10
CA PRO A 244 -22.96 -4.78 -3.31
C PRO A 244 -22.07 -4.65 -2.07
N LYS A 245 -22.65 -4.36 -0.91
CA LYS A 245 -21.90 -4.30 0.36
C LYS A 245 -21.17 -5.59 0.68
N SER A 246 -21.85 -6.75 0.48
CA SER A 246 -21.24 -8.06 0.71
C SER A 246 -20.09 -8.34 -0.27
N ARG A 247 -20.21 -7.94 -1.55
CA ARG A 247 -19.13 -8.11 -2.53
C ARG A 247 -17.92 -7.26 -2.16
N ILE A 248 -18.10 -5.98 -1.81
CA ILE A 248 -17.03 -5.09 -1.36
C ILE A 248 -16.37 -5.66 -0.09
N PHE A 249 -17.18 -6.12 0.88
CA PHE A 249 -16.66 -6.79 2.09
C PHE A 249 -15.73 -7.95 1.75
N ASN A 250 -16.12 -8.80 0.83
CA ASN A 250 -15.30 -9.96 0.47
C ASN A 250 -13.94 -9.54 -0.12
N VAL A 251 -13.90 -8.47 -0.92
CA VAL A 251 -12.63 -7.94 -1.46
C VAL A 251 -11.72 -7.45 -0.33
N PHE A 252 -12.24 -6.61 0.55
CA PHE A 252 -11.46 -6.07 1.68
C PHE A 252 -11.03 -7.17 2.66
N ASN A 253 -11.91 -8.07 3.02
CA ASN A 253 -11.62 -9.16 3.94
C ASN A 253 -10.53 -10.11 3.40
N ASP A 254 -10.55 -10.43 2.10
CA ASP A 254 -9.50 -11.25 1.48
C ASP A 254 -8.13 -10.55 1.54
N VAL A 255 -8.09 -9.25 1.27
CA VAL A 255 -6.85 -8.46 1.35
C VAL A 255 -6.37 -8.34 2.80
N TYR A 256 -7.26 -8.07 3.73
CA TYR A 256 -6.91 -7.95 5.16
C TYR A 256 -6.31 -9.23 5.73
N ARG A 257 -6.87 -10.39 5.36
CA ARG A 257 -6.30 -11.70 5.76
C ARG A 257 -4.89 -11.92 5.20
N GLN A 258 -4.61 -11.43 3.99
CA GLN A 258 -3.27 -11.51 3.41
C GLN A 258 -2.31 -10.54 4.10
N LEU A 259 -2.77 -9.34 4.45
CA LEU A 259 -1.98 -8.38 5.23
C LEU A 259 -1.68 -8.91 6.64
N ASP A 260 -2.65 -9.56 7.32
CA ASP A 260 -2.40 -10.21 8.60
C ASP A 260 -1.25 -11.22 8.50
N LYS A 261 -1.26 -12.10 7.48
CA LYS A 261 -0.17 -13.06 7.24
C LYS A 261 1.17 -12.41 6.90
N THR A 262 1.11 -11.32 6.12
CA THR A 262 2.31 -10.57 5.71
C THR A 262 2.99 -9.89 6.91
N PHE A 263 2.19 -9.50 7.90
CA PHE A 263 2.65 -8.79 9.10
C PHE A 263 2.65 -9.67 10.36
N GLU A 264 2.47 -10.99 10.23
CA GLU A 264 2.69 -11.90 11.35
C GLU A 264 4.15 -11.80 11.84
N SER A 265 4.32 -11.66 13.17
CA SER A 265 5.63 -11.69 13.78
C SER A 265 6.24 -13.07 13.59
N ASN A 266 7.38 -13.16 12.95
CA ASN A 266 8.18 -14.39 13.00
C ASN A 266 8.66 -14.58 14.45
N GLN A 267 8.00 -15.49 15.19
CA GLN A 267 8.42 -15.92 16.52
C GLN A 267 9.68 -16.78 16.43
#